data_360810ff3b275280be03448524801b1c
#
_entry.id   360810ff3b275280be03448524801b1c
#
_cell.length_a   1.000
_cell.length_b   1.000
_cell.length_c   1.000
_cell.angle_alpha   90.00
_cell.angle_beta   90.00
_cell.angle_gamma   90.00
#
_symmetry.space_group_name_H-M   'P 1'
#
loop_
_entity.id
_entity.type
_entity.pdbx_description
1 polymer ?
#
loop_
_entity_poly.entity_id
_entity_poly.type
_entity_poly.pdbx_seq_one_letter_code
_entity_poly.pdbx_strand_id
1 'polypeptide(L)' 'MTHKVITCFFCFEQFEVSLEVGTSFTGNITEIYDCEICCNPNKLDYEVYDGEININNVSDGNE' A
#
# COMPACT_ATOMS: atom_id res chain seq x y z
N MET A 1 0.17 -4.17 13.56
CA MET A 1 0.69 -3.27 12.52
C MET A 1 1.66 -4.05 11.63
N THR A 2 1.45 -4.00 10.33
CA THR A 2 2.27 -4.74 9.36
C THR A 2 3.01 -3.75 8.47
N HIS A 3 4.30 -3.99 8.26
CA HIS A 3 5.11 -3.17 7.37
C HIS A 3 5.30 -3.89 6.05
N LYS A 4 5.09 -3.20 4.94
CA LYS A 4 5.28 -3.72 3.59
C LYS A 4 6.12 -2.76 2.78
N VAL A 5 6.98 -3.31 1.94
CA VAL A 5 7.76 -2.51 1.00
C VAL A 5 7.03 -2.48 -0.33
N ILE A 6 6.79 -1.29 -0.85
CA ILE A 6 6.15 -1.11 -2.15
C ILE A 6 7.05 -0.27 -3.05
N THR A 7 6.80 -0.35 -4.36
CA THR A 7 7.54 0.43 -5.35
C THR A 7 6.71 1.64 -5.75
N CYS A 8 7.29 2.82 -5.66
CA CYS A 8 6.62 4.05 -6.06
C CYS A 8 6.23 4.00 -7.54
N PHE A 9 4.99 4.42 -7.83
CA PHE A 9 4.49 4.45 -9.20
C PHE A 9 5.20 5.51 -10.07
N PHE A 10 5.72 6.55 -9.42
CA PHE A 10 6.31 7.69 -10.14
C PHE A 10 7.82 7.59 -10.30
N CYS A 11 8.55 7.40 -9.21
CA CYS A 11 10.01 7.39 -9.26
C CYS A 11 10.62 5.98 -9.25
N PHE A 12 9.78 4.96 -9.06
CA PHE A 12 10.18 3.55 -9.04
C PHE A 12 11.14 3.17 -7.91
N GLU A 13 11.26 4.02 -6.89
CA GLU A 13 12.03 3.70 -5.70
C GLU A 13 11.17 2.93 -4.72
N GLN A 14 11.80 2.06 -3.94
CA GLN A 14 11.07 1.28 -2.94
C GLN A 14 10.99 2.04 -1.63
N PHE A 15 9.85 1.96 -0.96
CA PHE A 15 9.68 2.53 0.37
C PHE A 15 8.73 1.67 1.19
N GLU A 16 8.86 1.79 2.51
CA GLU A 16 8.08 0.99 3.43
C GLU A 16 6.83 1.73 3.87
N VAL A 17 5.71 1.01 3.91
CA VAL A 17 4.45 1.55 4.43
C VAL A 17 3.99 0.70 5.61
N SER A 18 3.31 1.35 6.56
CA SER A 18 2.72 0.67 7.72
C SER A 18 1.24 0.49 7.46
N LEU A 19 0.79 -0.75 7.50
CA LEU A 19 -0.60 -1.10 7.23
C LEU A 19 -1.25 -1.56 8.53
N GLU A 20 -2.32 -0.90 8.95
CA GLU A 20 -3.08 -1.27 10.13
C GLU A 20 -4.37 -1.94 9.70
N VAL A 21 -4.46 -3.25 9.93
CA VAL A 21 -5.68 -4.01 9.65
C VAL A 21 -5.98 -4.89 10.84
N GLY A 22 -7.26 -5.08 11.10
CA GLY A 22 -7.69 -6.00 12.14
C GLY A 22 -7.37 -7.43 11.77
N THR A 23 -7.03 -8.25 12.76
CA THR A 23 -6.68 -9.66 12.52
C THR A 23 -7.84 -10.47 11.96
N SER A 24 -9.07 -10.01 12.19
CA SER A 24 -10.27 -10.68 11.70
C SER A 24 -10.79 -10.09 10.38
N PHE A 25 -10.14 -9.06 9.87
CA PHE A 25 -10.59 -8.42 8.63
C PHE A 25 -10.23 -9.28 7.42
N THR A 26 -11.16 -9.37 6.47
CA THR A 26 -10.94 -10.03 5.19
C THR A 26 -11.59 -9.19 4.10
N GLY A 27 -10.86 -8.90 3.04
CA GLY A 27 -11.38 -8.12 1.92
C GLY A 27 -10.32 -7.25 1.29
N ASN A 28 -10.75 -6.40 0.36
CA ASN A 28 -9.87 -5.48 -0.35
C ASN A 28 -9.91 -4.10 0.29
N ILE A 29 -8.74 -3.46 0.35
CA ILE A 29 -8.59 -2.12 0.89
C ILE A 29 -7.83 -1.29 -0.12
N THR A 30 -8.25 -0.03 -0.27
CA THR A 30 -7.56 0.96 -1.09
C THR A 30 -7.17 2.13 -0.20
N GLU A 31 -5.87 2.46 -0.16
CA GLU A 31 -5.37 3.59 0.61
C GLU A 31 -4.34 4.35 -0.19
N ILE A 32 -4.10 5.60 0.19
CA ILE A 32 -3.14 6.46 -0.48
C ILE A 32 -1.97 6.73 0.46
N TYR A 33 -0.76 6.50 -0.04
CA TYR A 33 0.48 6.74 0.69
C TYR A 33 1.41 7.60 -0.14
N ASP A 34 1.97 8.64 0.48
CA ASP A 34 2.92 9.50 -0.19
C ASP A 34 4.30 8.84 -0.22
N CYS A 35 4.96 8.93 -1.38
CA CYS A 35 6.33 8.45 -1.50
C CYS A 35 7.27 9.32 -0.64
N GLU A 36 8.19 8.69 0.08
CA GLU A 36 9.14 9.40 0.91
C GLU A 36 10.23 10.10 0.11
N ILE A 37 10.37 9.74 -1.16
CA ILE A 37 11.45 10.25 -2.03
C ILE A 37 10.95 11.35 -2.94
N CYS A 38 9.91 11.09 -3.73
CA CYS A 38 9.38 12.07 -4.68
C CYS A 38 8.13 12.79 -4.18
N CYS A 39 7.59 12.40 -3.04
CA CYS A 39 6.41 13.02 -2.41
C CYS A 39 5.12 12.94 -3.23
N ASN A 40 5.07 12.09 -4.24
CA ASN A 40 3.85 11.89 -5.02
C ASN A 40 2.94 10.85 -4.34
N PRO A 41 1.61 11.01 -4.42
CA PRO A 41 0.70 10.06 -3.81
C PRO A 41 0.62 8.77 -4.61
N ASN A 42 0.67 7.65 -3.90
CA ASN A 42 0.53 6.33 -4.50
C ASN A 42 -0.76 5.69 -4.00
N LYS A 43 -1.59 5.26 -4.92
CA LYS A 43 -2.82 4.55 -4.60
C LYS A 43 -2.48 3.08 -4.46
N LEU A 44 -2.63 2.56 -3.26
CA LEU A 44 -2.28 1.19 -2.93
C LEU A 44 -3.54 0.35 -2.79
N ASP A 45 -3.66 -0.66 -3.64
CA ASP A 45 -4.73 -1.64 -3.55
C ASP A 45 -4.16 -2.93 -2.98
N TYR A 46 -4.72 -3.40 -1.88
CA TYR A 46 -4.27 -4.64 -1.29
C TYR A 46 -5.43 -5.45 -0.75
N GLU A 47 -5.20 -6.75 -0.62
CA GLU A 47 -6.16 -7.68 -0.10
C GLU A 47 -5.66 -8.26 1.22
N VAL A 48 -6.57 -8.38 2.17
CA VAL A 48 -6.27 -9.01 3.45
C VAL A 48 -7.06 -10.31 3.55
N TYR A 49 -6.38 -11.39 3.84
CA TYR A 49 -6.99 -12.69 4.02
C TYR A 49 -6.23 -13.46 5.10
N ASP A 50 -6.96 -13.89 6.13
CA ASP A 50 -6.42 -14.70 7.23
C ASP A 50 -5.15 -14.09 7.84
N GLY A 51 -5.16 -12.77 8.04
CA GLY A 51 -4.02 -12.06 8.62
C GLY A 51 -2.89 -11.76 7.66
N GLU A 52 -2.99 -12.21 6.41
CA GLU A 52 -1.98 -11.94 5.39
C GLU A 52 -2.40 -10.78 4.51
N ILE A 53 -1.43 -9.95 4.13
CA ILE A 53 -1.66 -8.81 3.25
C ILE A 53 -0.95 -9.07 1.93
N ASN A 54 -1.71 -8.98 0.84
CA ASN A 54 -1.20 -9.14 -0.51
C ASN A 54 -1.42 -7.86 -1.29
N ILE A 55 -0.34 -7.25 -1.76
CA ILE A 55 -0.41 -6.03 -2.55
C ILE A 55 -0.83 -6.40 -3.97
N ASN A 56 -1.97 -5.87 -4.43
CA ASN A 56 -2.49 -6.14 -5.76
C ASN A 56 -2.00 -5.14 -6.80
N ASN A 57 -1.95 -3.86 -6.42
CA ASN A 57 -1.60 -2.80 -7.37
C ASN A 57 -1.12 -1.55 -6.65
N VAL A 58 -0.24 -0.82 -7.31
CA VAL A 58 0.20 0.51 -6.89
C VAL A 58 0.04 1.42 -8.11
N SER A 59 -0.70 2.51 -7.95
CA SER A 59 -1.01 3.40 -9.06
C SER A 59 -1.00 4.87 -8.62
N ASP A 60 -1.35 5.77 -9.55
CA ASP A 60 -1.40 7.20 -9.28
C ASP A 60 -2.53 7.51 -8.29
N GLY A 61 -2.18 8.06 -7.14
CA GLY A 61 -3.14 8.42 -6.10
C GLY A 61 -4.06 9.58 -6.47
N ASN A 62 -3.78 10.28 -7.57
CA ASN A 62 -4.62 11.37 -8.05
C ASN A 62 -5.77 10.91 -8.95
N GLU A 63 -5.83 9.64 -9.25
CA GLU A 63 -6.92 9.09 -10.07
C GLU A 63 -8.20 8.89 -9.28
#